data_cc66b7a02041be2f8d5f449e4ca9eda7
#
_entry.id   cc66b7a02041be2f8d5f449e4ca9eda7
#
_cell.length_a   1.000
_cell.length_b   1.000
_cell.length_c   1.000
_cell.angle_alpha   90.00
_cell.angle_beta   90.00
_cell.angle_gamma   90.00
#
_symmetry.space_group_name_H-M   'P 1'
#
loop_
_entity.id
_entity.type
_entity.pdbx_description
1 polymer ?
#
loop_
_entity_poly.entity_id
_entity_poly.type
_entity_poly.pdbx_seq_one_letter_code
_entity_poly.pdbx_strand_id
1 'polypeptide(L)'
;MAKNPIVTIEMENGDIITAELYPEIAPQSVYNFVHLVQDGFYDGLIFHRVIPGFMIQGGCPFGKGTGGPGWHIRGEFSANGFQNDLKHTRGVLSMARASQPDSAGSQFFIMHEDAPHLDGSYAAFGKVLSGMEAVDRIAETKTDIYNDRPVKKQVMKKDALT
;
A
#
# COMPACT_ATOMS: atom_id res chain seq x y z
N MET A 1 20.49 -11.67 13.02
CA MET A 1 19.20 -11.58 12.29
C MET A 1 19.12 -10.26 11.54
N ALA A 2 18.72 -10.33 10.31
CA ALA A 2 18.48 -9.11 9.55
C ALA A 2 17.27 -8.37 10.12
N LYS A 3 17.38 -7.06 10.21
CA LYS A 3 16.26 -6.22 10.62
C LYS A 3 15.27 -6.11 9.48
N ASN A 4 13.98 -6.00 9.82
CA ASN A 4 12.94 -5.75 8.82
C ASN A 4 13.17 -4.39 8.16
N PRO A 5 12.93 -4.29 6.84
CA PRO A 5 13.00 -3.00 6.16
C PRO A 5 12.01 -2.01 6.72
N ILE A 6 12.43 -0.75 6.82
CA ILE A 6 11.56 0.36 7.22
C ILE A 6 11.51 1.35 6.07
N VAL A 7 10.30 1.72 5.67
CA VAL A 7 10.06 2.66 4.57
C VAL A 7 9.43 3.92 5.14
N THR A 8 9.89 5.06 4.66
CA THR A 8 9.31 6.37 4.96
C THR A 8 8.63 6.90 3.72
N ILE A 9 7.35 7.23 3.85
CA ILE A 9 6.57 7.91 2.81
C ILE A 9 6.41 9.36 3.22
N GLU A 10 7.05 10.26 2.48
CA GLU A 10 6.92 11.70 2.69
C GLU A 10 5.86 12.23 1.73
N MET A 11 4.81 12.83 2.28
CA MET A 11 3.76 13.45 1.49
C MET A 11 4.19 14.87 1.08
N GLU A 12 3.61 15.38 0.00
CA GLU A 12 3.92 16.71 -0.52
C GLU A 12 3.63 17.83 0.49
N ASN A 13 2.66 17.62 1.38
CA ASN A 13 2.31 18.58 2.43
C ASN A 13 3.24 18.52 3.65
N GLY A 14 4.24 17.64 3.64
CA GLY A 14 5.19 17.47 4.75
C GLY A 14 4.84 16.36 5.73
N ASP A 15 3.69 15.72 5.62
CA ASP A 15 3.33 14.60 6.47
C ASP A 15 4.23 13.40 6.17
N ILE A 16 4.56 12.64 7.20
CA ILE A 16 5.45 11.47 7.09
C ILE A 16 4.76 10.24 7.66
N ILE A 17 4.76 9.16 6.86
CA ILE A 17 4.27 7.84 7.27
C ILE A 17 5.46 6.91 7.28
N THR A 18 5.70 6.24 8.40
CA THR A 18 6.80 5.27 8.53
C THR A 18 6.20 3.89 8.75
N ALA A 19 6.65 2.91 7.95
CA ALA A 19 6.12 1.56 7.98
C ALA A 19 7.23 0.53 8.05
N GLU A 20 6.98 -0.54 8.80
CA GLU A 20 7.84 -1.71 8.87
C GLU A 20 7.29 -2.78 7.92
N LEU A 21 8.17 -3.41 7.14
CA LEU A 21 7.80 -4.45 6.21
C LEU A 21 8.23 -5.82 6.76
N TYR A 22 7.46 -6.87 6.42
CA TYR A 22 7.63 -8.20 7.00
C TYR A 22 8.02 -9.23 5.93
N PRO A 23 9.32 -9.33 5.58
CA PRO A 23 9.75 -10.29 4.55
C PRO A 23 9.51 -11.76 4.93
N GLU A 24 9.41 -12.07 6.23
CA GLU A 24 9.06 -13.42 6.68
C GLU A 24 7.63 -13.81 6.35
N ILE A 25 6.75 -12.83 6.25
CA ILE A 25 5.32 -13.03 5.98
C ILE A 25 5.05 -13.05 4.48
N ALA A 26 5.62 -12.09 3.74
CA ALA A 26 5.37 -11.91 2.31
C ALA A 26 6.68 -11.52 1.61
N PRO A 27 7.60 -12.45 1.41
CA PRO A 27 8.96 -12.14 0.95
C PRO A 27 9.00 -11.48 -0.42
N GLN A 28 8.21 -11.95 -1.37
CA GLN A 28 8.23 -11.40 -2.74
C GLN A 28 7.54 -10.03 -2.79
N SER A 29 6.46 -9.87 -2.04
CA SER A 29 5.75 -8.58 -1.94
C SER A 29 6.67 -7.52 -1.34
N VAL A 30 7.39 -7.85 -0.25
CA VAL A 30 8.34 -6.95 0.39
C VAL A 30 9.50 -6.63 -0.55
N TYR A 31 10.10 -7.64 -1.17
CA TYR A 31 11.20 -7.44 -2.11
C TYR A 31 10.80 -6.50 -3.25
N ASN A 32 9.64 -6.76 -3.84
CA ASN A 32 9.11 -5.94 -4.94
C ASN A 32 8.88 -4.49 -4.50
N PHE A 33 8.25 -4.31 -3.34
CA PHE A 33 7.96 -2.97 -2.82
C PHE A 33 9.25 -2.19 -2.53
N VAL A 34 10.22 -2.83 -1.86
CA VAL A 34 11.52 -2.23 -1.56
C VAL A 34 12.26 -1.85 -2.84
N HIS A 35 12.25 -2.73 -3.84
CA HIS A 35 12.87 -2.46 -5.13
C HIS A 35 12.28 -1.21 -5.78
N LEU A 36 10.96 -1.10 -5.80
CA LEU A 36 10.27 0.04 -6.38
C LEU A 36 10.56 1.33 -5.61
N VAL A 37 10.62 1.24 -4.28
CA VAL A 37 10.98 2.40 -3.43
C VAL A 37 12.39 2.88 -3.75
N GLN A 38 13.35 1.97 -3.81
CA GLN A 38 14.76 2.31 -4.10
C GLN A 38 14.93 2.88 -5.50
N ASP A 39 14.11 2.44 -6.43
CA ASP A 39 14.15 2.87 -7.83
C ASP A 39 13.47 4.23 -8.05
N GLY A 40 12.89 4.81 -7.01
CA GLY A 40 12.15 6.08 -7.11
C GLY A 40 10.80 5.97 -7.81
N PHE A 41 10.28 4.75 -7.97
CA PHE A 41 9.04 4.51 -8.72
C PHE A 41 7.85 5.25 -8.14
N TYR A 42 7.75 5.29 -6.80
CA TYR A 42 6.60 5.90 -6.12
C TYR A 42 6.70 7.43 -6.00
N ASP A 43 7.85 8.01 -6.28
CA ASP A 43 8.05 9.46 -6.13
C ASP A 43 7.12 10.21 -7.11
N GLY A 44 6.29 11.10 -6.58
CA GLY A 44 5.30 11.86 -7.35
C GLY A 44 3.98 11.14 -7.60
N LEU A 45 3.84 9.89 -7.19
CA LEU A 45 2.58 9.16 -7.36
C LEU A 45 1.57 9.55 -6.28
N ILE A 46 0.28 9.27 -6.55
CA ILE A 46 -0.81 9.71 -5.67
C ILE A 46 -1.51 8.52 -5.01
N PHE A 47 -2.24 8.82 -3.93
CA PHE A 47 -3.28 7.93 -3.42
C PHE A 47 -4.55 8.24 -4.21
N HIS A 48 -4.81 7.43 -5.23
CA HIS A 48 -5.87 7.71 -6.22
C HIS A 48 -7.25 7.18 -5.79
N ARG A 49 -7.31 6.30 -4.80
CA ARG A 49 -8.56 5.72 -4.30
C ARG A 49 -8.54 5.73 -2.78
N VAL A 50 -9.49 6.44 -2.20
CA VAL A 50 -9.53 6.64 -0.74
C VAL A 50 -10.95 6.41 -0.26
N ILE A 51 -11.13 5.50 0.69
CA ILE A 51 -12.42 5.20 1.30
C ILE A 51 -12.28 5.30 2.80
N PRO A 52 -12.82 6.37 3.44
CA PRO A 52 -12.75 6.49 4.90
C PRO A 52 -13.45 5.31 5.57
N GLY A 53 -12.87 4.84 6.67
CA GLY A 53 -13.36 3.64 7.36
C GLY A 53 -12.90 2.34 6.71
N PHE A 54 -12.13 2.41 5.63
CA PHE A 54 -11.63 1.24 4.91
C PHE A 54 -10.11 1.36 4.63
N MET A 55 -9.72 2.05 3.56
CA MET A 55 -8.30 2.09 3.17
C MET A 55 -7.97 3.31 2.32
N ILE A 56 -6.66 3.57 2.16
CA ILE A 56 -6.14 4.47 1.14
C ILE A 56 -5.25 3.66 0.19
N GLN A 57 -5.45 3.82 -1.12
CA GLN A 57 -4.77 3.04 -2.15
C GLN A 57 -4.01 3.96 -3.11
N GLY A 58 -2.77 3.59 -3.41
CA GLY A 58 -1.92 4.35 -4.30
C GLY A 58 -0.89 3.49 -5.01
N GLY A 59 0.06 4.14 -5.68
CA GLY A 59 1.15 3.46 -6.37
C GLY A 59 0.88 3.11 -7.83
N CYS A 60 -0.18 3.65 -8.42
CA CYS A 60 -0.43 3.51 -9.85
C CYS A 60 0.33 4.59 -10.61
N PRO A 61 1.22 4.25 -11.58
CA PRO A 61 1.98 5.25 -12.31
C PRO A 61 1.12 6.20 -13.15
N PHE A 62 -0.10 5.78 -13.51
CA PHE A 62 -1.03 6.63 -14.26
C PHE A 62 -2.05 7.33 -13.36
N GLY A 63 -2.05 7.04 -12.06
CA GLY A 63 -2.99 7.62 -11.12
C GLY A 63 -4.45 7.23 -11.33
N LYS A 64 -4.72 6.16 -12.08
CA LYS A 64 -6.07 5.74 -12.47
C LYS A 64 -6.46 4.36 -11.95
N GLY A 65 -5.54 3.64 -11.32
CA GLY A 65 -5.77 2.29 -10.82
C GLY A 65 -5.54 1.19 -11.86
N THR A 66 -5.11 1.53 -13.07
CA THR A 66 -4.94 0.58 -14.17
C THR A 66 -3.50 0.28 -14.51
N GLY A 67 -2.54 1.01 -13.94
CA GLY A 67 -1.12 0.88 -14.26
C GLY A 67 -0.33 0.11 -13.23
N GLY A 68 0.89 -0.25 -13.62
CA GLY A 68 1.84 -0.96 -12.78
C GLY A 68 3.26 -0.79 -13.29
N PRO A 69 4.22 -1.53 -12.72
CA PRO A 69 5.64 -1.35 -13.04
C PRO A 69 6.10 -2.09 -14.32
N GLY A 70 5.18 -2.78 -15.00
CA GLY A 70 5.50 -3.58 -16.18
C GLY A 70 5.64 -5.08 -15.90
N TRP A 71 5.40 -5.50 -14.67
CA TRP A 71 5.39 -6.91 -14.28
C TRP A 71 4.37 -7.15 -13.19
N HIS A 72 4.07 -8.44 -12.93
CA HIS A 72 3.22 -8.88 -11.82
C HIS A 72 4.00 -9.84 -10.94
N ILE A 73 3.57 -9.96 -9.68
CA ILE A 73 4.16 -10.89 -8.72
C ILE A 73 3.13 -11.89 -8.26
N ARG A 74 3.60 -13.03 -7.71
CA ARG A 74 2.75 -14.05 -7.12
C ARG A 74 1.97 -13.44 -5.95
N GLY A 75 0.69 -13.77 -5.84
CA GLY A 75 -0.16 -13.38 -4.72
C GLY A 75 0.18 -14.17 -3.47
N GLU A 76 0.79 -13.53 -2.50
CA GLU A 76 1.24 -14.15 -1.24
C GLU A 76 0.15 -14.08 -0.19
N PHE A 77 -0.93 -14.81 -0.43
CA PHE A 77 -2.08 -14.88 0.47
C PHE A 77 -2.68 -16.29 0.48
N SER A 78 -3.40 -16.63 1.56
CA SER A 78 -3.82 -18.00 1.85
C SER A 78 -4.73 -18.59 0.76
N ALA A 79 -5.66 -17.81 0.20
CA ALA A 79 -6.53 -18.28 -0.88
C ALA A 79 -5.76 -18.65 -2.15
N ASN A 80 -4.52 -18.21 -2.30
CA ASN A 80 -3.64 -18.54 -3.43
C ASN A 80 -2.59 -19.61 -3.07
N GLY A 81 -2.80 -20.32 -1.98
CA GLY A 81 -1.90 -21.40 -1.55
C GLY A 81 -0.63 -20.96 -0.86
N PHE A 82 -0.52 -19.70 -0.47
CA PHE A 82 0.64 -19.16 0.25
C PHE A 82 0.21 -18.74 1.65
N GLN A 83 0.79 -19.36 2.68
CA GLN A 83 0.42 -19.03 4.06
C GLN A 83 0.79 -17.58 4.39
N ASN A 84 -0.21 -16.79 4.75
CA ASN A 84 -0.04 -15.42 5.21
C ASN A 84 -1.11 -15.13 6.24
N ASP A 85 -0.72 -15.08 7.51
CA ASP A 85 -1.63 -14.94 8.64
C ASP A 85 -1.77 -13.50 9.14
N LEU A 86 -1.14 -12.54 8.44
CA LEU A 86 -1.26 -11.14 8.83
C LEU A 86 -2.66 -10.62 8.55
N LYS A 87 -3.33 -10.17 9.60
CA LYS A 87 -4.70 -9.65 9.52
C LYS A 87 -4.69 -8.21 8.98
N HIS A 88 -5.74 -7.86 8.24
CA HIS A 88 -5.92 -6.50 7.72
C HIS A 88 -6.52 -5.60 8.81
N THR A 89 -5.68 -5.27 9.79
CA THR A 89 -6.04 -4.34 10.86
C THR A 89 -5.54 -2.94 10.53
N ARG A 90 -6.00 -1.96 11.29
CA ARG A 90 -5.61 -0.56 11.09
C ARG A 90 -4.08 -0.42 10.98
N GLY A 91 -3.63 0.24 9.92
CA GLY A 91 -2.22 0.51 9.66
C GLY A 91 -1.49 -0.54 8.82
N VAL A 92 -2.12 -1.67 8.52
CA VAL A 92 -1.49 -2.73 7.72
C VAL A 92 -1.36 -2.30 6.25
N LEU A 93 -0.20 -2.57 5.66
CA LEU A 93 0.04 -2.40 4.21
C LEU A 93 -0.21 -3.73 3.50
N SER A 94 -0.91 -3.65 2.38
CA SER A 94 -1.27 -4.84 1.59
C SER A 94 -1.20 -4.51 0.09
N MET A 95 -0.92 -5.53 -0.73
CA MET A 95 -0.86 -5.32 -2.18
C MET A 95 -2.26 -5.30 -2.79
N ALA A 96 -2.53 -4.25 -3.56
CA ALA A 96 -3.71 -4.22 -4.40
C ALA A 96 -3.47 -5.10 -5.65
N ARG A 97 -4.55 -5.64 -6.20
CA ARG A 97 -4.49 -6.50 -7.38
C ARG A 97 -5.81 -6.46 -8.15
N ALA A 98 -5.76 -6.94 -9.39
CA ALA A 98 -6.97 -7.24 -10.15
C ALA A 98 -7.60 -8.55 -9.64
N SER A 99 -8.63 -9.06 -10.33
CA SER A 99 -9.29 -10.31 -9.92
C SER A 99 -8.36 -11.53 -9.99
N GLN A 100 -7.38 -11.52 -10.88
CA GLN A 100 -6.39 -12.59 -10.97
C GLN A 100 -5.48 -12.60 -9.74
N PRO A 101 -5.25 -13.76 -9.10
CA PRO A 101 -4.45 -13.80 -7.86
C PRO A 101 -3.01 -13.30 -8.01
N ASP A 102 -2.38 -13.52 -9.17
CA ASP A 102 -0.99 -13.15 -9.42
C ASP A 102 -0.88 -11.88 -10.25
N SER A 103 -1.75 -10.89 -9.99
CA SER A 103 -1.81 -9.65 -10.76
C SER A 103 -1.31 -8.42 -10.02
N ALA A 104 -0.79 -8.55 -8.81
CA ALA A 104 -0.22 -7.43 -8.08
C ALA A 104 1.06 -6.93 -8.78
N GLY A 105 1.26 -5.64 -8.76
CA GLY A 105 2.45 -4.99 -9.34
C GLY A 105 3.01 -3.92 -8.41
N SER A 106 2.54 -2.68 -8.54
CA SER A 106 3.02 -1.56 -7.73
C SER A 106 1.97 -0.98 -6.79
N GLN A 107 0.69 -1.18 -7.08
CA GLN A 107 -0.36 -0.57 -6.27
C GLN A 107 -0.47 -1.27 -4.91
N PHE A 108 -0.62 -0.46 -3.88
CA PHE A 108 -0.76 -0.95 -2.51
C PHE A 108 -1.80 -0.11 -1.78
N PHE A 109 -2.28 -0.64 -0.67
CA PHE A 109 -3.18 0.12 0.19
C PHE A 109 -2.75 0.03 1.64
N ILE A 110 -3.11 1.07 2.40
CA ILE A 110 -2.88 1.14 3.85
C ILE A 110 -4.25 1.14 4.52
N MET A 111 -4.44 0.26 5.48
CA MET A 111 -5.72 0.14 6.16
C MET A 111 -5.99 1.35 7.04
N HIS A 112 -7.12 2.01 6.84
CA HIS A 112 -7.61 3.06 7.72
C HIS A 112 -8.30 2.46 8.95
N GLU A 113 -9.10 1.42 8.73
CA GLU A 113 -9.77 0.64 9.78
C GLU A 113 -9.65 -0.85 9.48
N ASP A 114 -9.99 -1.70 10.45
CA ASP A 114 -9.93 -3.14 10.30
C ASP A 114 -10.89 -3.62 9.19
N ALA A 115 -10.41 -4.55 8.37
CA ALA A 115 -11.22 -5.14 7.29
C ALA A 115 -10.98 -6.64 7.24
N PRO A 116 -11.55 -7.42 8.16
CA PRO A 116 -11.30 -8.86 8.23
C PRO A 116 -11.75 -9.63 6.98
N HIS A 117 -12.65 -9.07 6.17
CA HIS A 117 -13.06 -9.71 4.92
C HIS A 117 -11.95 -9.77 3.88
N LEU A 118 -10.84 -9.03 4.05
CA LEU A 118 -9.68 -9.08 3.16
C LEU A 118 -8.67 -10.16 3.58
N ASP A 119 -8.76 -10.65 4.80
CA ASP A 119 -7.79 -11.61 5.33
C ASP A 119 -7.81 -12.89 4.50
N GLY A 120 -6.61 -13.36 4.14
CA GLY A 120 -6.46 -14.54 3.31
C GLY A 120 -6.67 -14.34 1.81
N SER A 121 -7.11 -13.14 1.38
CA SER A 121 -7.41 -12.85 -0.03
C SER A 121 -6.49 -11.78 -0.63
N TYR A 122 -5.68 -11.12 0.17
CA TYR A 122 -4.72 -10.10 -0.25
C TYR A 122 -3.41 -10.29 0.49
N ALA A 123 -2.31 -9.88 -0.17
CA ALA A 123 -0.96 -10.05 0.36
C ALA A 123 -0.60 -8.90 1.29
N ALA A 124 -0.97 -9.01 2.56
CA ALA A 124 -0.53 -8.10 3.61
C ALA A 124 0.97 -8.29 3.84
N PHE A 125 1.75 -7.20 3.91
CA PHE A 125 3.21 -7.31 3.95
C PHE A 125 3.91 -6.33 4.90
N GLY A 126 3.18 -5.47 5.57
CA GLY A 126 3.78 -4.50 6.49
C GLY A 126 2.76 -3.80 7.35
N LYS A 127 3.25 -2.88 8.20
CA LYS A 127 2.40 -2.12 9.09
C LYS A 127 3.02 -0.76 9.41
N VAL A 128 2.17 0.26 9.51
CA VAL A 128 2.59 1.60 9.90
C VAL A 128 3.08 1.60 11.34
N LEU A 129 4.28 2.15 11.55
CA LEU A 129 4.87 2.35 12.88
C LEU A 129 4.51 3.72 13.45
N SER A 130 4.51 4.74 12.59
CA SER A 130 4.19 6.12 12.99
C SER A 130 3.59 6.85 11.79
N GLY A 131 2.83 7.91 12.06
CA GLY A 131 2.21 8.70 11.01
C GLY A 131 0.80 8.26 10.67
N MET A 132 0.11 7.49 11.52
CA MET A 132 -1.28 7.11 11.26
C MET A 132 -2.21 8.33 11.17
N GLU A 133 -1.89 9.41 11.85
CA GLU A 133 -2.63 10.66 11.71
C GLU A 133 -2.56 11.22 10.28
N ALA A 134 -1.45 11.00 9.57
CA ALA A 134 -1.35 11.35 8.15
C ALA A 134 -2.24 10.45 7.29
N VAL A 135 -2.29 9.16 7.58
CA VAL A 135 -3.20 8.22 6.91
C VAL A 135 -4.65 8.66 7.14
N ASP A 136 -4.99 9.02 8.37
CA ASP A 136 -6.33 9.49 8.72
C ASP A 136 -6.70 10.75 7.92
N ARG A 137 -5.79 11.71 7.80
CA ARG A 137 -6.03 12.93 7.02
C ARG A 137 -6.26 12.63 5.54
N ILE A 138 -5.50 11.71 4.99
CA ILE A 138 -5.70 11.27 3.59
C ILE A 138 -7.06 10.58 3.45
N ALA A 139 -7.39 9.67 4.37
CA ALA A 139 -8.64 8.92 4.34
C ALA A 139 -9.86 9.82 4.46
N GLU A 140 -9.74 10.93 5.19
CA GLU A 140 -10.84 11.85 5.45
C GLU A 140 -10.93 13.00 4.44
N THR A 141 -10.03 13.03 3.44
CA THR A 141 -10.08 14.08 2.41
C THR A 141 -11.34 13.94 1.57
N LYS A 142 -11.79 15.07 1.01
CA LYS A 142 -12.96 15.07 0.13
C LYS A 142 -12.68 14.25 -1.13
N THR A 143 -13.59 13.35 -1.47
CA THR A 143 -13.47 12.47 -2.63
C THR A 143 -14.63 12.67 -3.59
N ASP A 144 -14.40 12.25 -4.85
CA ASP A 144 -15.45 12.15 -5.86
C ASP A 144 -16.39 10.99 -5.50
N ILE A 145 -17.69 11.24 -5.50
CA ILE A 145 -18.69 10.25 -5.08
C ILE A 145 -18.80 9.04 -6.01
N TYR A 146 -18.29 9.15 -7.23
CA TYR A 146 -18.41 8.06 -8.23
C TYR A 146 -17.22 7.12 -8.23
N ASN A 147 -16.01 7.60 -7.91
CA ASN A 147 -14.79 6.80 -8.06
C ASN A 147 -13.87 6.81 -6.83
N ASP A 148 -14.29 7.43 -5.72
CA ASP A 148 -13.51 7.52 -4.48
C ASP A 148 -12.14 8.18 -4.64
N ARG A 149 -11.98 9.00 -5.68
CA ARG A 149 -10.74 9.70 -5.96
C ARG A 149 -10.70 11.00 -5.18
N PRO A 150 -9.61 11.30 -4.45
CA PRO A 150 -9.49 12.59 -3.77
C PRO A 150 -9.63 13.76 -4.74
N VAL A 151 -10.46 14.73 -4.38
CA VAL A 151 -10.66 15.95 -5.17
C VAL A 151 -9.35 16.72 -5.26
N LYS A 152 -8.63 16.81 -4.13
CA LYS A 152 -7.29 17.38 -4.07
C LYS A 152 -6.27 16.25 -4.07
N LYS A 153 -5.33 16.26 -5.00
CA LYS A 153 -4.33 15.18 -5.13
C LYS A 153 -3.55 15.00 -3.83
N GLN A 154 -3.46 13.74 -3.38
CA GLN A 154 -2.67 13.34 -2.22
C GLN A 154 -1.37 12.72 -2.74
N VAL A 155 -0.32 13.53 -2.86
CA VAL A 155 0.91 13.18 -3.56
C VAL A 155 1.97 12.66 -2.59
N MET A 156 2.55 11.50 -2.91
CA MET A 156 3.75 11.01 -2.25
C MET A 156 4.94 11.74 -2.89
N LYS A 157 5.55 12.66 -2.14
CA LYS A 157 6.70 13.41 -2.64
C LYS A 157 7.88 12.48 -2.84
N LYS A 158 8.12 11.58 -1.87
CA LYS A 158 9.24 10.65 -1.92
C LYS A 158 8.99 9.46 -0.99
N ASP A 159 9.27 8.27 -1.47
CA ASP A 159 9.35 7.06 -0.66
C ASP A 159 10.82 6.64 -0.57
N ALA A 160 11.27 6.31 0.64
CA ALA A 160 12.67 5.96 0.85
C ALA A 160 12.82 4.89 1.93
N LEU A 161 13.86 4.07 1.81
CA LEU A 161 14.29 3.18 2.90
C LEU A 161 15.00 4.01 3.96
N THR A 162 14.73 3.65 5.20
CA THR A 162 15.40 4.25 6.35
C THR A 162 16.63 3.45 6.73
#